data_a7fff09b1585d2e31a2dcf7dfde4f346
#
_entry.id   a7fff09b1585d2e31a2dcf7dfde4f346
#
_cell.length_a   1.000
_cell.length_b   1.000
_cell.length_c   1.000
_cell.angle_alpha   90.00
_cell.angle_beta   90.00
_cell.angle_gamma   90.00
#
_symmetry.space_group_name_H-M   'P 1'
#
loop_
_entity.id
_entity.type
_entity.pdbx_description
1 polymer ?
#
loop_
_entity_poly.entity_id
_entity_poly.type
_entity_poly.pdbx_seq_one_letter_code
_entity_poly.pdbx_strand_id
1 'polypeptide(L)'
;MALKMRFLYYSKQAKMKALGELIKQEFDLSQNYNAIDIIPPAYSCQKERLVILGISSKNDIDDVLRRFCSELNPERASNIALVLDGNEVTANKILTILKDAGSNVIPEVQYLSCGLFKSKLTDEEKATLLAWVHDIIDNKLA
;
A
#
# COMPACT_ATOMS: atom_id res chain seq x y z
N MET A 1 6.25 -14.33 17.00
CA MET A 1 6.88 -14.29 15.68
C MET A 1 6.46 -13.02 14.96
N ALA A 2 7.41 -12.27 14.44
CA ALA A 2 7.10 -11.02 13.76
C ALA A 2 6.39 -11.27 12.45
N LEU A 3 5.38 -10.47 12.15
CA LEU A 3 4.68 -10.49 10.88
C LEU A 3 5.61 -9.97 9.79
N LYS A 4 5.77 -10.72 8.72
CA LYS A 4 6.54 -10.26 7.57
C LYS A 4 5.67 -9.32 6.73
N MET A 5 5.99 -8.04 6.79
CA MET A 5 5.14 -6.98 6.29
C MET A 5 5.98 -5.91 5.61
N ARG A 6 5.39 -5.24 4.63
CA ARG A 6 6.07 -4.21 3.85
C ARG A 6 5.11 -3.09 3.49
N PHE A 7 5.59 -1.86 3.49
CA PHE A 7 4.87 -0.72 2.92
C PHE A 7 5.65 -0.23 1.70
N LEU A 8 5.00 -0.19 0.55
CA LEU A 8 5.57 0.32 -0.69
C LEU A 8 4.70 1.47 -1.18
N TYR A 9 5.33 2.52 -1.70
CA TYR A 9 4.55 3.64 -2.20
C TYR A 9 4.97 4.06 -3.60
N TYR A 10 3.98 4.44 -4.39
CA TYR A 10 4.14 5.01 -5.71
C TYR A 10 3.51 6.41 -5.67
N SER A 11 4.26 7.37 -5.16
CA SER A 11 3.77 8.71 -4.88
C SER A 11 4.94 9.65 -4.66
N LYS A 12 4.81 10.88 -5.15
CA LYS A 12 5.76 11.96 -4.87
C LYS A 12 5.30 12.85 -3.73
N GLN A 13 4.22 12.50 -3.07
CA GLN A 13 3.61 13.31 -2.02
C GLN A 13 4.26 13.05 -0.67
N ALA A 14 4.65 14.12 0.02
CA ALA A 14 5.26 14.02 1.35
C ALA A 14 4.35 13.33 2.36
N LYS A 15 3.06 13.52 2.23
CA LYS A 15 2.06 12.90 3.13
C LYS A 15 2.07 11.38 3.01
N MET A 16 2.24 10.84 1.80
CA MET A 16 2.31 9.40 1.59
C MET A 16 3.61 8.82 2.19
N LYS A 17 4.72 9.55 2.08
CA LYS A 17 5.96 9.17 2.75
C LYS A 17 5.78 9.17 4.26
N ALA A 18 5.09 10.16 4.81
CA ALA A 18 4.81 10.24 6.24
C ALA A 18 3.99 9.04 6.71
N LEU A 19 3.05 8.56 5.92
CA LEU A 19 2.31 7.34 6.22
C LEU A 19 3.24 6.14 6.30
N GLY A 20 4.15 6.01 5.36
CA GLY A 20 5.15 4.93 5.38
C GLY A 20 5.98 4.94 6.65
N GLU A 21 6.44 6.11 7.07
CA GLU A 21 7.21 6.25 8.31
C GLU A 21 6.37 5.88 9.53
N LEU A 22 5.11 6.28 9.56
CA LEU A 22 4.20 5.95 10.65
C LEU A 22 4.03 4.43 10.79
N ILE A 23 3.77 3.74 9.67
CA ILE A 23 3.60 2.29 9.65
C ILE A 23 4.89 1.59 10.04
N LYS A 24 6.02 2.08 9.53
CA LYS A 24 7.33 1.54 9.86
C LYS A 24 7.60 1.58 11.36
N GLN A 25 7.27 2.69 12.02
CA GLN A 25 7.47 2.83 13.46
C GLN A 25 6.51 1.96 14.25
N GLU A 26 5.24 1.94 13.87
CA GLU A 26 4.21 1.20 14.60
C GLU A 26 4.47 -0.32 14.58
N PHE A 27 4.97 -0.84 13.46
CA PHE A 27 5.15 -2.29 13.27
C PHE A 27 6.61 -2.71 13.23
N ASP A 28 7.52 -1.80 13.56
CA ASP A 28 8.97 -2.04 13.64
C ASP A 28 9.54 -2.63 12.33
N LEU A 29 9.25 -1.98 11.21
CA LEU A 29 9.69 -2.42 9.90
C LEU A 29 11.06 -1.82 9.58
N SER A 30 12.14 -2.52 9.88
CA SER A 30 13.50 -1.97 9.82
C SER A 30 14.06 -1.73 8.42
N GLN A 31 13.55 -2.41 7.37
CA GLN A 31 14.14 -2.35 6.03
C GLN A 31 13.15 -2.26 4.89
N ASN A 32 11.87 -2.10 5.16
CA ASN A 32 10.85 -2.43 4.18
C ASN A 32 10.07 -1.25 3.66
N TYR A 33 10.76 -0.14 3.46
CA TYR A 33 10.15 1.11 3.08
C TYR A 33 10.77 1.56 1.77
N ASN A 34 10.12 1.20 0.68
CA ASN A 34 10.61 1.52 -0.66
C ASN A 34 9.54 2.24 -1.47
N ALA A 35 9.98 3.22 -2.25
CA ALA A 35 9.14 3.85 -3.24
C ALA A 35 9.04 2.95 -4.47
N ILE A 36 7.84 2.67 -4.92
CA ILE A 36 7.63 1.84 -6.11
C ILE A 36 8.16 2.56 -7.36
N ASP A 37 8.07 3.88 -7.39
CA ASP A 37 8.52 4.68 -8.53
C ASP A 37 10.05 4.67 -8.73
N ILE A 38 10.80 4.25 -7.73
CA ILE A 38 12.25 4.05 -7.83
C ILE A 38 12.56 2.59 -8.17
N ILE A 39 11.56 1.81 -8.37
CA ILE A 39 11.60 0.40 -8.71
C ILE A 39 12.24 -0.47 -7.65
N PRO A 40 11.48 -1.06 -6.80
CA PRO A 40 11.76 -2.47 -6.72
C PRO A 40 10.91 -3.17 -7.76
N PRO A 41 11.49 -4.03 -8.59
CA PRO A 41 10.68 -4.99 -9.32
C PRO A 41 9.86 -5.80 -8.30
N ALA A 42 8.72 -6.32 -8.73
CA ALA A 42 7.86 -7.08 -7.82
C ALA A 42 8.59 -8.28 -7.17
N TYR A 43 9.62 -8.83 -7.83
CA TYR A 43 10.39 -9.93 -7.25
C TYR A 43 11.19 -9.54 -6.00
N SER A 44 11.33 -8.25 -5.70
CA SER A 44 11.94 -7.83 -4.45
C SER A 44 11.06 -8.18 -3.24
N CYS A 45 9.77 -8.41 -3.47
CA CYS A 45 8.87 -8.93 -2.45
C CYS A 45 9.05 -10.43 -2.34
N GLN A 46 9.37 -10.93 -1.15
CA GLN A 46 9.72 -12.33 -0.92
C GLN A 46 8.80 -12.94 0.13
N LYS A 47 7.60 -13.30 -0.29
CA LYS A 47 6.62 -13.97 0.56
C LYS A 47 6.20 -13.13 1.77
N GLU A 48 6.03 -11.83 1.57
CA GLU A 48 5.48 -11.00 2.63
C GLU A 48 4.06 -11.45 2.97
N ARG A 49 3.76 -11.49 4.27
CA ARG A 49 2.42 -11.82 4.73
C ARG A 49 1.43 -10.72 4.36
N LEU A 50 1.88 -9.47 4.42
CA LEU A 50 1.05 -8.31 4.07
C LEU A 50 1.92 -7.26 3.39
N VAL A 51 1.48 -6.81 2.20
CA VAL A 51 2.05 -5.65 1.52
C VAL A 51 0.99 -4.57 1.49
N ILE A 52 1.33 -3.38 2.01
CA ILE A 52 0.47 -2.21 1.92
C ILE A 52 1.02 -1.31 0.82
N LEU A 53 0.17 -0.97 -0.14
CA LEU A 53 0.53 -0.09 -1.24
C LEU A 53 -0.05 1.30 -1.00
N GLY A 54 0.82 2.32 -1.00
CA GLY A 54 0.41 3.71 -0.94
C GLY A 54 0.60 4.34 -2.32
N ILE A 55 -0.48 4.62 -3.01
CA ILE A 55 -0.46 5.05 -4.41
C ILE A 55 -1.14 6.41 -4.56
N SER A 56 -0.50 7.32 -5.29
CA SER A 56 -1.13 8.56 -5.75
C SER A 56 -1.38 8.44 -7.24
N SER A 57 -2.66 8.39 -7.63
CA SER A 57 -3.06 8.31 -9.03
C SER A 57 -4.48 8.84 -9.17
N LYS A 58 -4.63 9.95 -9.90
CA LYS A 58 -5.92 10.65 -9.96
C LYS A 58 -6.74 10.32 -11.21
N ASN A 59 -6.09 9.78 -12.24
CA ASN A 59 -6.78 9.48 -13.50
C ASN A 59 -6.60 8.02 -13.86
N ASP A 60 -5.66 7.75 -14.73
CA ASP A 60 -5.35 6.38 -15.12
C ASP A 60 -4.03 5.95 -14.49
N ILE A 61 -3.84 4.65 -14.39
CA ILE A 61 -2.59 4.11 -13.86
C ILE A 61 -1.58 3.98 -15.00
N ASP A 62 -0.32 4.34 -14.70
CA ASP A 62 0.74 4.24 -15.71
C ASP A 62 1.25 2.81 -15.86
N ASP A 63 2.10 2.60 -16.88
CA ASP A 63 2.57 1.25 -17.20
C ASP A 63 3.48 0.67 -16.12
N VAL A 64 4.26 1.48 -15.43
CA VAL A 64 5.13 1.02 -14.35
C VAL A 64 4.31 0.46 -13.20
N LEU A 65 3.29 1.20 -12.77
CA LEU A 65 2.41 0.78 -11.70
C LEU A 65 1.59 -0.45 -12.11
N ARG A 66 1.06 -0.46 -13.34
CA ARG A 66 0.29 -1.59 -13.86
C ARG A 66 1.14 -2.87 -13.86
N ARG A 67 2.36 -2.78 -14.34
CA ARG A 67 3.28 -3.92 -14.38
C ARG A 67 3.59 -4.42 -12.99
N PHE A 68 3.92 -3.52 -12.06
CA PHE A 68 4.20 -3.91 -10.68
C PHE A 68 3.02 -4.67 -10.07
N CYS A 69 1.82 -4.12 -10.19
CA CYS A 69 0.63 -4.75 -9.62
C CYS A 69 0.33 -6.11 -10.25
N SER A 70 0.53 -6.24 -11.57
CA SER A 70 0.27 -7.51 -12.26
C SER A 70 1.27 -8.60 -11.89
N GLU A 71 2.44 -8.23 -11.43
CA GLU A 71 3.50 -9.18 -11.04
C GLU A 71 3.51 -9.48 -9.55
N LEU A 72 2.69 -8.80 -8.76
CA LEU A 72 2.61 -9.01 -7.31
C LEU A 72 1.67 -10.17 -7.01
N ASN A 73 2.17 -11.38 -7.18
CA ASN A 73 1.43 -12.63 -7.05
C ASN A 73 1.54 -13.22 -5.63
N PRO A 74 0.83 -14.33 -5.32
CA PRO A 74 0.85 -14.90 -3.96
C PRO A 74 2.22 -15.35 -3.47
N GLU A 75 3.13 -15.70 -4.36
CA GLU A 75 4.49 -16.06 -3.97
C GLU A 75 5.28 -14.87 -3.44
N ARG A 76 4.84 -13.67 -3.77
CA ARG A 76 5.52 -12.42 -3.38
C ARG A 76 4.80 -11.72 -2.24
N ALA A 77 3.47 -11.77 -2.24
CA ALA A 77 2.65 -11.18 -1.18
C ALA A 77 1.39 -12.00 -0.98
N SER A 78 1.18 -12.52 0.23
CA SER A 78 -0.03 -13.30 0.50
C SER A 78 -1.26 -12.41 0.56
N ASN A 79 -1.14 -11.25 1.17
CA ASN A 79 -2.22 -10.28 1.34
C ASN A 79 -1.77 -8.89 0.90
N ILE A 80 -2.65 -8.15 0.24
CA ILE A 80 -2.36 -6.81 -0.27
C ILE A 80 -3.46 -5.86 0.16
N ALA A 81 -3.06 -4.71 0.68
CA ALA A 81 -3.98 -3.64 1.08
C ALA A 81 -3.60 -2.33 0.37
N LEU A 82 -4.57 -1.47 0.11
CA LEU A 82 -4.39 -0.26 -0.68
C LEU A 82 -4.78 1.00 0.09
N VAL A 83 -3.85 1.95 0.14
CA VAL A 83 -4.12 3.34 0.50
C VAL A 83 -4.00 4.16 -0.79
N LEU A 84 -5.01 4.92 -1.14
CA LEU A 84 -5.06 5.62 -2.41
C LEU A 84 -5.32 7.12 -2.25
N ASP A 85 -4.42 7.91 -2.83
CA ASP A 85 -4.66 9.32 -3.13
C ASP A 85 -5.24 9.38 -4.54
N GLY A 86 -6.56 9.27 -4.64
CA GLY A 86 -7.28 9.18 -5.90
C GLY A 86 -8.75 8.91 -5.66
N ASN A 87 -9.43 8.36 -6.65
CA ASN A 87 -10.87 8.11 -6.59
C ASN A 87 -11.21 6.63 -6.68
N GLU A 88 -12.50 6.33 -6.50
CA GLU A 88 -12.99 4.95 -6.50
C GLU A 88 -12.79 4.26 -7.85
N VAL A 89 -12.90 4.97 -8.96
CA VAL A 89 -12.69 4.40 -10.29
C VAL A 89 -11.25 3.89 -10.42
N THR A 90 -10.29 4.71 -10.01
CA THR A 90 -8.88 4.32 -10.01
C THR A 90 -8.63 3.15 -9.05
N ALA A 91 -9.22 3.20 -7.86
CA ALA A 91 -9.11 2.12 -6.89
C ALA A 91 -9.56 0.79 -7.48
N ASN A 92 -10.71 0.78 -8.14
CA ASN A 92 -11.25 -0.44 -8.74
C ASN A 92 -10.34 -1.01 -9.83
N LYS A 93 -9.72 -0.14 -10.62
CA LYS A 93 -8.74 -0.59 -11.63
C LYS A 93 -7.55 -1.29 -11.00
N ILE A 94 -7.00 -0.68 -9.94
CA ILE A 94 -5.85 -1.24 -9.23
C ILE A 94 -6.22 -2.56 -8.57
N LEU A 95 -7.36 -2.61 -7.87
CA LEU A 95 -7.82 -3.82 -7.19
C LEU A 95 -8.03 -4.97 -8.16
N THR A 96 -8.57 -4.70 -9.35
CA THR A 96 -8.79 -5.72 -10.37
C THR A 96 -7.47 -6.34 -10.80
N ILE A 97 -6.45 -5.53 -11.06
CA ILE A 97 -5.13 -6.04 -11.47
C ILE A 97 -4.52 -6.88 -10.34
N LEU A 98 -4.60 -6.41 -9.11
CA LEU A 98 -4.06 -7.13 -7.95
C LEU A 98 -4.78 -8.47 -7.75
N LYS A 99 -6.10 -8.49 -7.87
CA LYS A 99 -6.87 -9.72 -7.74
C LYS A 99 -6.55 -10.71 -8.85
N ASP A 100 -6.38 -10.23 -10.08
CA ASP A 100 -6.04 -11.08 -11.20
C ASP A 100 -4.67 -11.74 -11.02
N ALA A 101 -3.76 -11.11 -10.30
CA ALA A 101 -2.47 -11.69 -9.98
C ALA A 101 -2.55 -12.81 -8.92
N GLY A 102 -3.65 -12.91 -8.20
CA GLY A 102 -3.98 -14.08 -7.36
C GLY A 102 -3.89 -13.91 -5.86
N SER A 103 -3.30 -12.83 -5.35
CA SER A 103 -3.19 -12.61 -3.90
C SER A 103 -4.53 -12.29 -3.27
N ASN A 104 -4.63 -12.47 -1.95
CA ASN A 104 -5.79 -12.00 -1.20
C ASN A 104 -5.72 -10.47 -1.11
N VAL A 105 -6.68 -9.78 -1.71
CA VAL A 105 -6.71 -8.32 -1.74
C VAL A 105 -7.77 -7.83 -0.76
N ILE A 106 -7.36 -6.98 0.18
CA ILE A 106 -8.27 -6.40 1.16
C ILE A 106 -9.25 -5.47 0.45
N PRO A 107 -10.56 -5.69 0.55
CA PRO A 107 -11.53 -4.91 -0.21
C PRO A 107 -11.71 -3.46 0.28
N GLU A 108 -11.44 -3.19 1.54
CA GLU A 108 -11.58 -1.84 2.10
C GLU A 108 -10.36 -1.00 1.78
N VAL A 109 -10.50 -0.11 0.81
CA VAL A 109 -9.46 0.84 0.42
C VAL A 109 -9.52 2.04 1.36
N GLN A 110 -8.35 2.50 1.83
CA GLN A 110 -8.26 3.75 2.56
C GLN A 110 -7.88 4.87 1.59
N TYR A 111 -8.70 5.91 1.57
CA TYR A 111 -8.42 7.07 0.73
C TYR A 111 -7.68 8.12 1.56
N LEU A 112 -6.56 8.60 1.04
CA LEU A 112 -5.73 9.60 1.71
C LEU A 112 -5.51 10.77 0.77
N SER A 113 -6.15 11.88 1.04
CA SER A 113 -5.99 13.07 0.20
C SER A 113 -4.63 13.72 0.45
N CYS A 114 -3.81 13.74 -0.57
CA CYS A 114 -2.50 14.37 -0.56
C CYS A 114 -2.51 15.61 -1.46
N GLY A 115 -1.64 16.58 -1.19
CA GLY A 115 -1.53 17.76 -2.02
C GLY A 115 -0.61 18.81 -1.41
N LEU A 116 -0.55 19.95 -2.08
CA LEU A 116 0.40 21.01 -1.78
C LEU A 116 0.28 21.54 -0.35
N PHE A 117 -0.94 21.63 0.16
CA PHE A 117 -1.20 22.12 1.50
C PHE A 117 -1.51 20.99 2.50
N LYS A 118 -1.29 19.74 2.11
CA LYS A 118 -1.59 18.55 2.93
C LYS A 118 -0.36 17.68 3.01
N SER A 119 0.74 18.23 3.53
CA SER A 119 2.01 17.53 3.58
C SER A 119 2.18 16.65 4.82
N LYS A 120 1.29 16.79 5.80
CA LYS A 120 1.36 16.06 7.06
C LYS A 120 0.07 15.30 7.32
N LEU A 121 0.20 14.16 7.99
CA LEU A 121 -0.96 13.42 8.49
C LEU A 121 -1.52 14.14 9.70
N THR A 122 -2.86 14.27 9.74
CA THR A 122 -3.53 14.74 10.94
C THR A 122 -3.55 13.63 11.99
N ASP A 123 -3.80 13.98 13.25
CA ASP A 123 -3.89 12.96 14.31
C ASP A 123 -5.05 11.99 14.03
N GLU A 124 -6.16 12.49 13.49
CA GLU A 124 -7.30 11.66 13.10
C GLU A 124 -6.92 10.68 11.98
N GLU A 125 -6.22 11.15 10.96
CA GLU A 125 -5.75 10.29 9.89
C GLU A 125 -4.81 9.21 10.39
N LYS A 126 -3.87 9.56 11.28
CA LYS A 126 -2.97 8.59 11.89
C LYS A 126 -3.74 7.51 12.64
N ALA A 127 -4.69 7.91 13.48
CA ALA A 127 -5.48 6.97 14.27
C ALA A 127 -6.31 6.05 13.36
N THR A 128 -6.96 6.60 12.35
CA THR A 128 -7.78 5.83 11.40
C THR A 128 -6.95 4.84 10.61
N LEU A 129 -5.80 5.26 10.10
CA LEU A 129 -4.95 4.40 9.28
C LEU A 129 -4.32 3.29 10.11
N LEU A 130 -3.84 3.59 11.31
CA LEU A 130 -3.28 2.56 12.19
C LEU A 130 -4.33 1.56 12.64
N ALA A 131 -5.54 2.02 12.97
CA ALA A 131 -6.64 1.12 13.32
C ALA A 131 -7.00 0.20 12.16
N TRP A 132 -7.01 0.73 10.94
CA TRP A 132 -7.26 -0.06 9.73
C TRP A 132 -6.22 -1.15 9.52
N VAL A 133 -4.93 -0.81 9.70
CA VAL A 133 -3.86 -1.81 9.56
C VAL A 133 -3.96 -2.88 10.64
N HIS A 134 -4.20 -2.50 11.89
CA HIS A 134 -4.38 -3.45 12.98
C HIS A 134 -5.56 -4.37 12.74
N ASP A 135 -6.67 -3.84 12.23
CA ASP A 135 -7.84 -4.66 11.90
C ASP A 135 -7.54 -5.68 10.79
N ILE A 136 -6.78 -5.26 9.78
CA ILE A 136 -6.35 -6.19 8.72
C ILE A 136 -5.54 -7.33 9.32
N ILE A 137 -4.55 -7.01 10.14
CA ILE A 137 -3.66 -8.01 10.73
C ILE A 137 -4.44 -8.96 11.64
N ASP A 138 -5.36 -8.44 12.43
CA ASP A 138 -6.09 -9.23 13.41
C ASP A 138 -7.22 -10.07 12.79
N ASN A 139 -7.85 -9.58 11.70
CA ASN A 139 -9.12 -10.15 11.26
C ASN A 139 -9.21 -10.49 9.78
N LYS A 140 -8.31 -10.00 8.92
CA LYS A 140 -8.53 -10.04 7.46
C LYS A 140 -7.45 -10.73 6.66
N LEU A 141 -6.41 -11.20 7.29
CA LEU A 141 -5.36 -11.92 6.57
C LEU A 141 -5.82 -13.33 6.19
N ALA A 142 -5.48 -13.71 4.97
CA ALA A 142 -5.69 -15.07 4.50
C ALA A 142 -4.54 -15.98 4.93
#